data_d45f4bf7ee18625807484fc2e03ede26
#
_entry.id   d45f4bf7ee18625807484fc2e03ede26
#
_cell.length_a   1.000
_cell.length_b   1.000
_cell.length_c   1.000
_cell.angle_alpha   90.00
_cell.angle_beta   90.00
_cell.angle_gamma   90.00
#
_symmetry.space_group_name_H-M   'P 1'
#
loop_
_entity.id
_entity.type
_entity.pdbx_description
1 polymer ?
#
loop_
_entity_poly.entity_id
_entity_poly.type
_entity_poly.pdbx_seq_one_letter_code
_entity_poly.pdbx_strand_id
1 'polypeptide(L)'
;MFHSFEDLEVWKGACNLAVFVYEQLNAARDFGIKDQMQRAAVSVPSNIAEGAERGGKDFLRFLTISRGSASELRTQAYIAFKVGVIRDEAMKHIVDETKRINRMLFVLASSLRDDDNT
;
A
#
# COMPACT_ATOMS: atom_id res chain seq x y z
N MET A 1 -10.94 -12.84 14.94
CA MET A 1 -10.30 -12.86 13.60
C MET A 1 -11.30 -12.41 12.55
N PHE A 2 -10.86 -11.93 11.43
CA PHE A 2 -11.73 -11.50 10.34
C PHE A 2 -12.19 -12.71 9.50
N HIS A 3 -13.32 -12.58 8.80
CA HIS A 3 -13.85 -13.63 7.92
C HIS A 3 -13.20 -13.61 6.54
N SER A 4 -12.79 -12.41 6.08
CA SER A 4 -12.22 -12.21 4.76
C SER A 4 -11.28 -11.01 4.80
N PHE A 5 -10.25 -10.99 3.92
CA PHE A 5 -9.39 -9.81 3.80
C PHE A 5 -10.18 -8.56 3.44
N GLU A 6 -11.34 -8.75 2.79
CA GLU A 6 -12.21 -7.63 2.40
C GLU A 6 -12.78 -6.90 3.61
N ASP A 7 -12.76 -7.52 4.80
CA ASP A 7 -13.19 -6.89 6.04
C ASP A 7 -12.09 -6.04 6.69
N LEU A 8 -10.85 -6.20 6.24
CA LEU A 8 -9.71 -5.46 6.82
C LEU A 8 -9.74 -3.99 6.37
N GLU A 9 -9.78 -3.09 7.34
CA GLU A 9 -9.78 -1.65 7.04
C GLU A 9 -8.52 -1.23 6.29
N VAL A 10 -7.37 -1.84 6.60
CA VAL A 10 -6.12 -1.53 5.91
C VAL A 10 -6.18 -1.94 4.44
N TRP A 11 -6.83 -3.05 4.12
CA TRP A 11 -7.01 -3.47 2.72
C TRP A 11 -7.88 -2.47 1.97
N LYS A 12 -9.00 -2.06 2.57
CA LYS A 12 -9.90 -1.07 1.97
C LYS A 12 -9.18 0.25 1.72
N GLY A 13 -8.41 0.72 2.70
CA GLY A 13 -7.63 1.95 2.58
C GLY A 13 -6.57 1.86 1.49
N ALA A 14 -5.91 0.70 1.39
CA ALA A 14 -4.90 0.48 0.35
C ALA A 14 -5.52 0.46 -1.05
N CYS A 15 -6.71 -0.14 -1.21
CA CYS A 15 -7.44 -0.10 -2.47
C CYS A 15 -7.81 1.33 -2.85
N ASN A 16 -8.32 2.10 -1.89
CA ASN A 16 -8.68 3.50 -2.13
C ASN A 16 -7.47 4.32 -2.55
N LEU A 17 -6.33 4.09 -1.93
CA LEU A 17 -5.09 4.78 -2.31
C LEU A 17 -4.66 4.40 -3.73
N ALA A 18 -4.77 3.14 -4.11
CA ALA A 18 -4.42 2.70 -5.45
C ALA A 18 -5.29 3.39 -6.50
N VAL A 19 -6.60 3.49 -6.24
CA VAL A 19 -7.53 4.23 -7.13
C VAL A 19 -7.12 5.69 -7.23
N PHE A 20 -6.81 6.32 -6.10
CA PHE A 20 -6.36 7.72 -6.08
C PHE A 20 -5.11 7.91 -6.94
N VAL A 21 -4.13 7.01 -6.82
CA VAL A 21 -2.89 7.06 -7.61
C VAL A 21 -3.20 6.99 -9.11
N TYR A 22 -4.08 6.07 -9.52
CA TYR A 22 -4.50 5.97 -10.91
C TYR A 22 -5.13 7.26 -11.40
N GLU A 23 -6.01 7.87 -10.60
CA GLU A 23 -6.68 9.12 -10.95
C GLU A 23 -5.68 10.26 -11.14
N GLN A 24 -4.68 10.34 -10.24
CA GLN A 24 -3.66 11.39 -10.33
C GLN A 24 -2.78 11.24 -11.55
N LEU A 25 -2.55 10.02 -12.01
CA LEU A 25 -1.64 9.73 -13.12
C LEU A 25 -2.34 9.56 -14.47
N ASN A 26 -3.67 9.71 -14.51
CA ASN A 26 -4.45 9.42 -15.70
C ASN A 26 -3.95 10.18 -16.94
N ALA A 27 -3.58 11.45 -16.78
CA ALA A 27 -3.11 12.30 -17.88
C ALA A 27 -1.59 12.38 -17.98
N ALA A 28 -0.86 11.65 -17.14
CA ALA A 28 0.60 11.71 -17.11
C ALA A 28 1.21 11.09 -18.35
N ARG A 29 2.23 11.76 -18.90
CA ARG A 29 2.94 11.31 -20.11
C ARG A 29 4.28 10.67 -19.80
N ASP A 30 4.77 10.77 -18.58
CA ASP A 30 5.95 10.05 -18.14
C ASP A 30 5.55 8.62 -17.80
N PHE A 31 5.59 7.74 -18.79
CA PHE A 31 5.11 6.38 -18.64
C PHE A 31 5.96 5.55 -17.70
N GLY A 32 7.24 5.90 -17.53
CA GLY A 32 8.12 5.19 -16.60
C GLY A 32 7.68 5.33 -15.15
N ILE A 33 7.55 6.58 -14.68
CA ILE A 33 7.13 6.82 -13.29
C ILE A 33 5.67 6.42 -13.08
N LYS A 34 4.82 6.64 -14.08
CA LYS A 34 3.42 6.23 -14.04
C LYS A 34 3.29 4.74 -13.81
N ASP A 35 3.99 3.93 -14.61
CA ASP A 35 3.94 2.46 -14.49
C ASP A 35 4.44 2.00 -13.12
N GLN A 36 5.57 2.54 -12.66
CA GLN A 36 6.13 2.16 -11.37
C GLN A 36 5.19 2.50 -10.21
N MET A 37 4.59 3.68 -10.22
CA MET A 37 3.67 4.09 -9.17
C MET A 37 2.40 3.25 -9.16
N GLN A 38 1.86 2.96 -10.33
CA GLN A 38 0.67 2.12 -10.44
C GLN A 38 0.94 0.71 -9.93
N ARG A 39 2.09 0.13 -10.28
CA ARG A 39 2.50 -1.20 -9.80
C ARG A 39 2.68 -1.23 -8.30
N ALA A 40 3.38 -0.25 -7.74
CA ALA A 40 3.59 -0.17 -6.30
C ALA A 40 2.26 -0.02 -5.56
N ALA A 41 1.39 0.85 -6.05
CA ALA A 41 0.08 1.10 -5.43
C ALA A 41 -0.78 -0.15 -5.38
N VAL A 42 -0.88 -0.89 -6.48
CA VAL A 42 -1.68 -2.13 -6.55
C VAL A 42 -1.04 -3.23 -5.72
N SER A 43 0.28 -3.27 -5.62
CA SER A 43 1.01 -4.27 -4.85
C SER A 43 0.65 -4.23 -3.35
N VAL A 44 0.33 -3.05 -2.80
CA VAL A 44 -0.02 -2.94 -1.38
C VAL A 44 -1.26 -3.78 -1.04
N PRO A 45 -2.42 -3.54 -1.62
CA PRO A 45 -3.60 -4.35 -1.28
C PRO A 45 -3.49 -5.79 -1.79
N SER A 46 -2.84 -6.02 -2.92
CA SER A 46 -2.70 -7.37 -3.48
C SER A 46 -1.93 -8.29 -2.54
N ASN A 47 -0.86 -7.80 -1.91
CA ASN A 47 -0.08 -8.60 -0.97
C ASN A 47 -0.81 -8.81 0.36
N ILE A 48 -1.61 -7.85 0.80
CA ILE A 48 -2.46 -8.05 1.99
C ILE A 48 -3.43 -9.21 1.73
N ALA A 49 -4.11 -9.19 0.59
CA ALA A 49 -5.08 -10.22 0.22
C ALA A 49 -4.42 -11.60 0.08
N GLU A 50 -3.29 -11.67 -0.63
CA GLU A 50 -2.56 -12.91 -0.85
C GLU A 50 -2.12 -13.52 0.48
N GLY A 51 -1.56 -12.70 1.36
CA GLY A 51 -1.12 -13.16 2.68
C GLY A 51 -2.26 -13.65 3.54
N ALA A 52 -3.38 -12.92 3.53
CA ALA A 52 -4.57 -13.30 4.32
C ALA A 52 -5.15 -14.64 3.87
N GLU A 53 -5.17 -14.89 2.56
CA GLU A 53 -5.67 -16.16 2.02
C GLU A 53 -4.74 -17.33 2.39
N ARG A 54 -3.44 -17.11 2.44
CA ARG A 54 -2.48 -18.15 2.83
C ARG A 54 -2.47 -18.43 4.33
N GLY A 55 -2.58 -17.35 5.14
CA GLY A 55 -2.56 -17.44 6.60
C GLY A 55 -1.19 -17.76 7.18
N GLY A 56 -1.13 -17.89 8.51
CA GLY A 56 0.07 -18.30 9.24
C GLY A 56 1.28 -17.41 8.99
N LYS A 57 2.45 -18.03 8.88
CA LYS A 57 3.72 -17.32 8.67
C LYS A 57 3.77 -16.61 7.33
N ASP A 58 3.09 -17.14 6.32
CA ASP A 58 3.02 -16.49 5.02
C ASP A 58 2.31 -15.15 5.11
N PHE A 59 1.29 -15.03 5.94
CA PHE A 59 0.60 -13.76 6.14
C PHE A 59 1.58 -12.68 6.61
N LEU A 60 2.41 -12.98 7.60
CA LEU A 60 3.44 -12.05 8.09
C LEU A 60 4.41 -11.65 6.98
N ARG A 61 4.85 -12.61 6.19
CA ARG A 61 5.77 -12.35 5.08
C ARG A 61 5.16 -11.41 4.04
N PHE A 62 3.91 -11.67 3.66
CA PHE A 62 3.22 -10.82 2.68
C PHE A 62 2.92 -9.42 3.21
N LEU A 63 2.65 -9.27 4.51
CA LEU A 63 2.50 -7.95 5.10
C LEU A 63 3.80 -7.15 5.05
N THR A 64 4.93 -7.81 5.21
CA THR A 64 6.25 -7.17 5.06
C THR A 64 6.46 -6.69 3.63
N ILE A 65 6.07 -7.50 2.63
CA ILE A 65 6.16 -7.10 1.22
C ILE A 65 5.24 -5.90 0.96
N SER A 66 4.02 -5.93 1.49
CA SER A 66 3.06 -4.83 1.34
C SER A 66 3.61 -3.52 1.92
N ARG A 67 4.24 -3.58 3.10
CA ARG A 67 4.87 -2.41 3.73
C ARG A 67 5.99 -1.85 2.84
N GLY A 68 6.79 -2.73 2.25
CA GLY A 68 7.84 -2.33 1.31
C GLY A 68 7.26 -1.62 0.09
N SER A 69 6.17 -2.13 -0.46
CA SER A 69 5.48 -1.52 -1.59
C SER A 69 4.94 -0.13 -1.24
N ALA A 70 4.39 0.03 -0.04
CA ALA A 70 3.90 1.34 0.42
C ALA A 70 5.05 2.35 0.56
N SER A 71 6.19 1.92 1.08
CA SER A 71 7.38 2.77 1.19
C SER A 71 7.93 3.15 -0.18
N GLU A 72 7.91 2.22 -1.12
CA GLU A 72 8.30 2.48 -2.50
C GLU A 72 7.38 3.52 -3.14
N LEU A 73 6.07 3.36 -2.99
CA LEU A 73 5.09 4.31 -3.50
C LEU A 73 5.29 5.70 -2.90
N ARG A 74 5.56 5.78 -1.60
CA ARG A 74 5.83 7.05 -0.92
C ARG A 74 7.05 7.75 -1.52
N THR A 75 8.13 7.00 -1.74
CA THR A 75 9.34 7.51 -2.37
C THR A 75 9.05 8.04 -3.77
N GLN A 76 8.30 7.25 -4.56
CA GLN A 76 7.92 7.63 -5.91
C GLN A 76 7.06 8.90 -5.94
N ALA A 77 6.20 9.09 -4.93
CA ALA A 77 5.37 10.29 -4.83
C ALA A 77 6.22 11.55 -4.66
N TYR A 78 7.27 11.49 -3.83
CA TYR A 78 8.20 12.61 -3.69
C TYR A 78 8.90 12.93 -5.01
N ILE A 79 9.34 11.89 -5.72
CA ILE A 79 10.02 12.05 -7.02
C ILE A 79 9.06 12.64 -8.04
N ALA A 80 7.86 12.07 -8.14
CA ALA A 80 6.84 12.51 -9.11
C ALA A 80 6.47 13.98 -8.89
N PHE A 81 6.38 14.42 -7.65
CA PHE A 81 6.15 15.83 -7.34
C PHE A 81 7.33 16.69 -7.81
N LYS A 82 8.55 16.28 -7.49
CA LYS A 82 9.75 17.04 -7.83
C LYS A 82 9.92 17.23 -9.35
N VAL A 83 9.54 16.24 -10.13
CA VAL A 83 9.65 16.31 -11.60
C VAL A 83 8.37 16.81 -12.28
N GLY A 84 7.38 17.23 -11.50
CA GLY A 84 6.18 17.89 -12.04
C GLY A 84 5.11 16.93 -12.57
N VAL A 85 5.15 15.64 -12.22
CA VAL A 85 4.17 14.66 -12.68
C VAL A 85 2.88 14.73 -11.88
N ILE A 86 2.99 14.97 -10.56
CA ILE A 86 1.83 15.14 -9.68
C ILE A 86 1.95 16.44 -8.91
N ARG A 87 0.82 16.94 -8.44
CA ARG A 87 0.76 18.18 -7.66
C ARG A 87 1.09 17.95 -6.20
N ASP A 88 1.40 19.03 -5.51
CA ASP A 88 1.78 19.02 -4.09
C ASP A 88 0.71 18.32 -3.23
N GLU A 89 -0.56 18.63 -3.44
CA GLU A 89 -1.65 18.05 -2.67
C GLU A 89 -1.73 16.55 -2.85
N ALA A 90 -1.51 16.08 -4.09
CA ALA A 90 -1.53 14.65 -4.40
C ALA A 90 -0.35 13.94 -3.73
N MET A 91 0.83 14.54 -3.79
CA MET A 91 2.02 13.99 -3.14
C MET A 91 1.80 13.87 -1.63
N LYS A 92 1.31 14.93 -1.00
CA LYS A 92 1.05 14.94 0.45
C LYS A 92 0.03 13.87 0.85
N HIS A 93 -1.02 13.72 0.07
CA HIS A 93 -2.04 12.69 0.34
C HIS A 93 -1.44 11.29 0.27
N ILE A 94 -0.65 11.00 -0.77
CA ILE A 94 0.00 9.69 -0.91
C ILE A 94 0.96 9.43 0.25
N VAL A 95 1.76 10.43 0.62
CA VAL A 95 2.70 10.32 1.74
C VAL A 95 1.95 10.01 3.05
N ASP A 96 0.90 10.76 3.34
CA ASP A 96 0.14 10.57 4.57
C ASP A 96 -0.55 9.21 4.61
N GLU A 97 -1.15 8.79 3.50
CA GLU A 97 -1.86 7.50 3.43
C GLU A 97 -0.91 6.31 3.48
N THR A 98 0.26 6.39 2.84
CA THR A 98 1.25 5.30 2.93
C THR A 98 1.79 5.16 4.34
N LYS A 99 1.99 6.27 5.06
CA LYS A 99 2.40 6.21 6.47
C LYS A 99 1.32 5.58 7.34
N ARG A 100 0.07 5.96 7.13
CA ARG A 100 -1.08 5.42 7.85
C ARG A 100 -1.21 3.91 7.62
N ILE A 101 -1.14 3.51 6.35
CA ILE A 101 -1.21 2.09 5.96
C ILE A 101 -0.08 1.31 6.61
N ASN A 102 1.14 1.82 6.60
CA ASN A 102 2.27 1.13 7.21
C ASN A 102 2.11 0.96 8.72
N ARG A 103 1.54 1.96 9.41
CA ARG A 103 1.22 1.81 10.84
C ARG A 103 0.18 0.72 11.05
N MET A 104 -0.87 0.69 10.23
CA MET A 104 -1.91 -0.33 10.34
C MET A 104 -1.37 -1.73 10.06
N LEU A 105 -0.51 -1.87 9.06
CA LEU A 105 0.12 -3.15 8.74
C LEU A 105 1.05 -3.62 9.85
N PHE A 106 1.76 -2.69 10.49
CA PHE A 106 2.61 -3.01 11.62
C PHE A 106 1.77 -3.55 12.79
N VAL A 107 0.65 -2.90 13.11
CA VAL A 107 -0.24 -3.33 14.19
C VAL A 107 -0.85 -4.70 13.87
N LEU A 108 -1.27 -4.91 12.64
CA LEU A 108 -1.83 -6.20 12.21
C LEU A 108 -0.77 -7.31 12.34
N ALA A 109 0.45 -7.06 11.87
CA ALA A 109 1.54 -8.02 11.97
C ALA A 109 1.85 -8.37 13.43
N SER A 110 1.86 -7.37 14.31
CA SER A 110 2.09 -7.60 15.75
C SER A 110 0.99 -8.47 16.34
N SER A 111 -0.26 -8.22 15.98
CA SER A 111 -1.40 -9.03 16.43
C SER A 111 -1.26 -10.49 16.00
N LEU A 112 -0.83 -10.73 14.77
CA LEU A 112 -0.65 -12.07 14.23
C LEU A 112 0.50 -12.81 14.93
N ARG A 113 1.58 -12.12 15.28
CA ARG A 113 2.69 -12.71 16.03
C ARG A 113 2.28 -13.11 17.44
N ASP A 114 1.47 -12.28 18.08
CA ASP A 114 0.97 -12.57 19.43
C ASP A 114 0.07 -13.80 19.41
N ASP A 115 -0.79 -13.93 18.40
CA ASP A 115 -1.66 -15.10 18.21
C ASP A 115 -0.82 -16.37 18.00
N ASP A 116 0.28 -16.29 17.23
CA ASP A 116 1.16 -17.42 16.98
C ASP A 116 1.88 -17.90 18.24
N ASN A 117 2.09 -17.01 19.21
CA ASN A 117 2.82 -17.32 20.45
C ASN A 117 1.92 -17.83 21.56
N THR A 118 0.63 -17.85 21.35
CA THR A 118 -0.34 -18.41 22.31
C THR A 118 -0.76 -19.81 21.91
#